data_412ad372d963be200fd0d978824a25b5
#
_entry.id   412ad372d963be200fd0d978824a25b5
#
_cell.length_a   1.000
_cell.length_b   1.000
_cell.length_c   1.000
_cell.angle_alpha   90.00
_cell.angle_beta   90.00
_cell.angle_gamma   90.00
#
_symmetry.space_group_name_H-M   'P 1'
#
loop_
_entity.id
_entity.type
_entity.pdbx_description
1 polymer ?
#
loop_
_entity_poly.entity_id
_entity_poly.type
_entity_poly.pdbx_seq_one_letter_code
_entity_poly.pdbx_strand_id
1 'polypeptide(L)'
;MKHYIVGIGDVLWDCLPEGRKIGGAPANFAYYMSQFGYDSLLVSAIGNDPLGKEITDVLKEKSLDHFLAIPGQPTGTVNVQLDDRGIPTYEIVENVAYDFIPYTRQLDAIAGKCTVACFGSMTQRNPVSRNTIRKFLEAMPQTDYTWKVFDINLRQHFYDKEIIAESLRLCNVFKINDEEFETVKEMFGYEGESYQETCRRIISEWNLKFLILTCGTNGSYIYTSTEESFMETPQVDVADTVGAGDSFIATFMAHILKGYSISQAHRQAVQVSAYVCTRLGGMCEGVNTLPCHPSEPIS
;
A
#
# COMPACT_ATOMS: atom_id res chain seq x y z
N MET A 1 -16.43 -13.10 -15.48
CA MET A 1 -14.95 -13.26 -15.53
C MET A 1 -14.43 -12.92 -14.15
N LYS A 2 -13.41 -13.65 -13.65
CA LYS A 2 -12.77 -13.34 -12.36
C LYS A 2 -11.97 -12.05 -12.53
N HIS A 3 -12.25 -11.04 -11.72
CA HIS A 3 -11.50 -9.79 -11.69
C HIS A 3 -10.59 -9.82 -10.47
N TYR A 4 -9.32 -9.49 -10.66
CA TYR A 4 -8.35 -9.50 -9.57
C TYR A 4 -8.14 -8.13 -8.98
N ILE A 5 -7.92 -8.11 -7.67
CA ILE A 5 -7.31 -7.01 -6.95
C ILE A 5 -5.91 -7.45 -6.58
N VAL A 6 -4.91 -6.66 -6.91
CA VAL A 6 -3.50 -7.09 -6.80
C VAL A 6 -2.72 -6.12 -5.94
N GLY A 7 -2.02 -6.66 -4.93
CA GLY A 7 -0.87 -5.99 -4.33
C GLY A 7 0.39 -6.48 -5.04
N ILE A 8 1.16 -5.60 -5.68
CA ILE A 8 2.38 -5.97 -6.39
C ILE A 8 3.60 -5.28 -5.78
N GLY A 9 4.56 -6.06 -5.31
CA GLY A 9 5.78 -5.52 -4.71
C GLY A 9 6.38 -6.43 -3.65
N ASP A 10 6.82 -5.83 -2.55
CA ASP A 10 7.53 -6.52 -1.48
C ASP A 10 6.63 -7.41 -0.63
N VAL A 11 7.20 -8.55 -0.24
CA VAL A 11 6.83 -9.38 0.90
C VAL A 11 8.12 -9.76 1.63
N LEU A 12 8.13 -9.63 2.95
CA LEU A 12 9.35 -9.77 3.73
C LEU A 12 9.06 -10.17 5.17
N TRP A 13 10.13 -10.43 5.91
CA TRP A 13 10.09 -10.58 7.36
C TRP A 13 10.66 -9.34 8.05
N ASP A 14 9.89 -8.72 8.92
CA ASP A 14 10.37 -7.79 9.93
C ASP A 14 10.96 -8.62 11.08
N CYS A 15 12.29 -8.60 11.19
CA CYS A 15 13.05 -9.37 12.18
C CYS A 15 13.21 -8.54 13.45
N LEU A 16 12.24 -8.65 14.36
CA LEU A 16 12.21 -7.95 15.64
C LEU A 16 12.89 -8.78 16.74
N PRO A 17 13.35 -8.18 17.85
CA PRO A 17 13.93 -8.92 18.98
C PRO A 17 13.00 -9.99 19.55
N GLU A 18 11.70 -9.76 19.55
CA GLU A 18 10.66 -10.67 20.06
C GLU A 18 10.21 -11.74 19.05
N GLY A 19 10.71 -11.69 17.82
CA GLY A 19 10.38 -12.65 16.75
C GLY A 19 10.14 -11.97 15.41
N ARG A 20 9.79 -12.78 14.40
CA ARG A 20 9.53 -12.29 13.05
C ARG A 20 8.06 -12.01 12.84
N LYS A 21 7.74 -10.92 12.14
CA LYS A 21 6.41 -10.61 11.63
C LYS A 21 6.44 -10.51 10.11
N ILE A 22 5.42 -11.04 9.45
CA ILE A 22 5.27 -10.83 8.00
C ILE A 22 4.93 -9.38 7.72
N GLY A 23 5.60 -8.80 6.73
CA GLY A 23 5.45 -7.42 6.30
C GLY A 23 5.44 -7.28 4.78
N GLY A 24 5.34 -6.05 4.33
CA GLY A 24 5.24 -5.65 2.94
C GLY A 24 3.90 -4.94 2.67
N ALA A 25 3.95 -3.66 2.32
CA ALA A 25 2.74 -2.85 2.11
C ALA A 25 1.81 -3.45 1.03
N PRO A 26 2.30 -3.93 -0.13
CA PRO A 26 1.45 -4.60 -1.11
C PRO A 26 0.81 -5.90 -0.59
N ALA A 27 1.52 -6.64 0.26
CA ALA A 27 0.99 -7.86 0.87
C ALA A 27 -0.13 -7.54 1.87
N ASN A 28 0.07 -6.52 2.71
CA ASN A 28 -0.94 -6.04 3.65
C ASN A 28 -2.18 -5.51 2.91
N PHE A 29 -2.00 -4.71 1.86
CA PHE A 29 -3.10 -4.22 1.02
C PHE A 29 -3.93 -5.40 0.45
N ALA A 30 -3.27 -6.37 -0.18
CA ALA A 30 -3.95 -7.53 -0.74
C ALA A 30 -4.70 -8.33 0.33
N TYR A 31 -4.10 -8.51 1.50
CA TYR A 31 -4.74 -9.18 2.63
C TYR A 31 -6.01 -8.45 3.08
N TYR A 32 -5.97 -7.13 3.27
CA TYR A 32 -7.16 -6.38 3.69
C TYR A 32 -8.26 -6.39 2.63
N MET A 33 -7.90 -6.30 1.35
CA MET A 33 -8.89 -6.44 0.26
C MET A 33 -9.59 -7.81 0.30
N SER A 34 -8.87 -8.90 0.62
CA SER A 34 -9.46 -10.24 0.78
C SER A 34 -10.44 -10.29 1.97
N GLN A 35 -10.14 -9.60 3.07
CA GLN A 35 -11.04 -9.50 4.23
C GLN A 35 -12.37 -8.81 3.89
N PHE A 36 -12.39 -7.90 2.90
CA PHE A 36 -13.61 -7.27 2.39
C PHE A 36 -14.36 -8.11 1.33
N GLY A 37 -13.90 -9.35 1.09
CA GLY A 37 -14.56 -10.33 0.22
C GLY A 37 -14.19 -10.20 -1.27
N TYR A 38 -13.10 -9.51 -1.59
CA TYR A 38 -12.59 -9.42 -2.95
C TYR A 38 -11.64 -10.58 -3.30
N ASP A 39 -11.65 -11.00 -4.57
CA ASP A 39 -10.63 -11.90 -5.13
C ASP A 39 -9.28 -11.17 -5.18
N SER A 40 -8.55 -11.20 -4.09
CA SER A 40 -7.28 -10.48 -3.93
C SER A 40 -6.08 -11.40 -4.11
N LEU A 41 -5.02 -10.87 -4.69
CA LEU A 41 -3.79 -11.59 -5.03
C LEU A 41 -2.55 -10.77 -4.67
N LEU A 42 -1.63 -11.37 -3.94
CA LEU A 42 -0.28 -10.84 -3.79
C LEU A 42 0.59 -11.28 -4.96
N VAL A 43 1.26 -10.34 -5.62
CA VAL A 43 2.31 -10.57 -6.62
C VAL A 43 3.65 -10.12 -6.04
N SER A 44 4.56 -11.07 -5.83
CA SER A 44 5.87 -10.81 -5.23
C SER A 44 6.90 -11.89 -5.63
N ALA A 45 8.03 -11.91 -4.93
CA ALA A 45 9.02 -12.97 -5.03
C ALA A 45 9.64 -13.28 -3.67
N ILE A 46 10.03 -14.55 -3.49
CA ILE A 46 10.68 -15.08 -2.29
C ILE A 46 11.92 -15.89 -2.68
N GLY A 47 12.80 -16.11 -1.72
CA GLY A 47 13.94 -17.01 -1.87
C GLY A 47 13.52 -18.49 -1.83
N ASN A 48 14.37 -19.34 -2.39
CA ASN A 48 14.27 -20.80 -2.20
C ASN A 48 14.95 -21.18 -0.87
N ASP A 49 14.45 -20.62 0.23
CA ASP A 49 15.02 -20.72 1.57
C ASP A 49 13.92 -20.95 2.62
N PRO A 50 14.27 -21.26 3.88
CA PRO A 50 13.28 -21.47 4.95
C PRO A 50 12.35 -20.29 5.17
N LEU A 51 12.84 -19.04 5.05
CA LEU A 51 12.04 -17.82 5.25
C LEU A 51 10.98 -17.67 4.16
N GLY A 52 11.31 -17.99 2.91
CA GLY A 52 10.35 -17.96 1.80
C GLY A 52 9.27 -19.04 1.94
N LYS A 53 9.65 -20.23 2.44
CA LYS A 53 8.68 -21.27 2.77
C LYS A 53 7.73 -20.81 3.87
N GLU A 54 8.25 -20.25 4.95
CA GLU A 54 7.44 -19.71 6.05
C GLU A 54 6.47 -18.60 5.58
N ILE A 55 6.90 -17.68 4.69
CA ILE A 55 6.00 -16.68 4.07
C ILE A 55 4.85 -17.40 3.35
N THR A 56 5.17 -18.39 2.52
CA THR A 56 4.16 -19.14 1.76
C THR A 56 3.15 -19.83 2.69
N ASP A 57 3.63 -20.40 3.80
CA ASP A 57 2.78 -21.08 4.77
C ASP A 57 1.86 -20.08 5.50
N VAL A 58 2.38 -18.91 5.92
CA VAL A 58 1.57 -17.83 6.52
C VAL A 58 0.52 -17.27 5.55
N LEU A 59 0.87 -17.05 4.28
CA LEU A 59 -0.11 -16.57 3.29
C LEU A 59 -1.24 -17.57 3.06
N LYS A 60 -0.94 -18.88 3.08
CA LYS A 60 -1.96 -19.95 3.01
C LYS A 60 -2.84 -19.98 4.25
N GLU A 61 -2.25 -19.87 5.45
CA GLU A 61 -3.00 -19.79 6.73
C GLU A 61 -3.98 -18.61 6.70
N LYS A 62 -3.54 -17.47 6.20
CA LYS A 62 -4.37 -16.28 6.03
C LYS A 62 -5.32 -16.32 4.83
N SER A 63 -5.33 -17.42 4.08
CA SER A 63 -6.16 -17.62 2.88
C SER A 63 -5.96 -16.50 1.83
N LEU A 64 -4.74 -15.96 1.71
CA LEU A 64 -4.39 -14.96 0.71
C LEU A 64 -3.82 -15.65 -0.53
N ASP A 65 -4.52 -15.52 -1.67
CA ASP A 65 -4.01 -15.95 -2.97
C ASP A 65 -2.72 -15.20 -3.31
N HIS A 66 -1.76 -15.92 -3.92
CA HIS A 66 -0.46 -15.33 -4.20
C HIS A 66 0.20 -15.90 -5.47
N PHE A 67 0.96 -15.06 -6.15
CA PHE A 67 1.92 -15.40 -7.17
C PHE A 67 3.30 -15.02 -6.64
N LEU A 68 4.09 -16.02 -6.24
CA LEU A 68 5.43 -15.81 -5.70
C LEU A 68 6.46 -16.39 -6.67
N ALA A 69 7.27 -15.53 -7.29
CA ALA A 69 8.41 -15.95 -8.08
C ALA A 69 9.59 -16.38 -7.18
N ILE A 70 10.47 -17.21 -7.72
CA ILE A 70 11.71 -17.64 -7.05
C ILE A 70 12.90 -17.30 -7.97
N PRO A 71 13.39 -16.05 -7.93
CA PRO A 71 14.41 -15.58 -8.87
C PRO A 71 15.85 -16.02 -8.53
N GLY A 72 16.05 -16.69 -7.38
CA GLY A 72 17.36 -17.18 -6.94
C GLY A 72 18.02 -16.35 -5.84
N GLN A 73 17.51 -15.17 -5.54
CA GLN A 73 17.93 -14.31 -4.43
C GLN A 73 17.27 -14.75 -3.12
N PRO A 74 17.84 -14.39 -1.94
CA PRO A 74 17.26 -14.72 -0.64
C PRO A 74 15.94 -13.98 -0.40
N THR A 75 15.12 -14.55 0.48
CA THR A 75 13.89 -13.92 0.95
C THR A 75 14.19 -12.56 1.62
N GLY A 76 13.36 -11.56 1.35
CA GLY A 76 13.51 -10.22 1.92
C GLY A 76 13.35 -10.17 3.43
N THR A 77 14.22 -9.40 4.09
CA THR A 77 14.17 -9.14 5.52
C THR A 77 14.42 -7.66 5.81
N VAL A 78 13.81 -7.19 6.89
CA VAL A 78 14.17 -5.95 7.59
C VAL A 78 14.72 -6.35 8.94
N ASN A 79 16.00 -6.05 9.19
CA ASN A 79 16.65 -6.35 10.47
C ASN A 79 16.48 -5.15 11.40
N VAL A 80 16.03 -5.41 12.61
CA VAL A 80 15.93 -4.38 13.66
C VAL A 80 17.06 -4.59 14.64
N GLN A 81 17.91 -3.60 14.77
CA GLN A 81 18.98 -3.54 15.76
C GLN A 81 18.67 -2.44 16.76
N LEU A 82 18.81 -2.75 18.05
CA LEU A 82 18.71 -1.74 19.10
C LEU A 82 20.11 -1.19 19.40
N ASP A 83 20.24 0.13 19.46
CA ASP A 83 21.46 0.77 19.94
C ASP A 83 21.58 0.62 21.48
N ASP A 84 22.70 1.10 22.07
CA ASP A 84 22.97 1.03 23.50
C ASP A 84 21.92 1.77 24.38
N ARG A 85 21.06 2.57 23.76
CA ARG A 85 19.95 3.30 24.40
C ARG A 85 18.60 2.65 24.14
N GLY A 86 18.57 1.51 23.42
CA GLY A 86 17.33 0.84 23.04
C GLY A 86 16.59 1.49 21.86
N ILE A 87 17.24 2.39 21.11
CA ILE A 87 16.63 3.02 19.93
C ILE A 87 16.77 2.05 18.75
N PRO A 88 15.66 1.69 18.06
CA PRO A 88 15.70 0.77 16.93
C PRO A 88 16.32 1.43 15.69
N THR A 89 17.23 0.71 15.06
CA THR A 89 17.71 0.99 13.70
C THR A 89 17.22 -0.11 12.77
N TYR A 90 16.65 0.28 11.65
CA TYR A 90 16.09 -0.62 10.66
C TYR A 90 17.04 -0.76 9.48
N GLU A 91 17.43 -1.97 9.16
CA GLU A 91 18.23 -2.30 7.97
C GLU A 91 17.35 -3.08 7.00
N ILE A 92 16.95 -2.44 5.90
CA ILE A 92 16.24 -3.11 4.80
C ILE A 92 17.27 -3.76 3.89
N VAL A 93 17.30 -5.10 3.89
CA VAL A 93 18.29 -5.85 3.11
C VAL A 93 18.06 -5.63 1.62
N GLU A 94 19.14 -5.39 0.88
CA GLU A 94 19.13 -5.22 -0.57
C GLU A 94 19.45 -6.52 -1.31
N ASN A 95 19.18 -6.54 -2.62
CA ASN A 95 19.42 -7.70 -3.49
C ASN A 95 18.70 -8.97 -3.03
N VAL A 96 17.48 -8.80 -2.55
CA VAL A 96 16.58 -9.86 -2.11
C VAL A 96 15.56 -10.21 -3.20
N ALA A 97 14.81 -11.28 -3.01
CA ALA A 97 13.95 -11.83 -4.05
C ALA A 97 12.93 -10.83 -4.64
N TYR A 98 12.27 -10.01 -3.82
CA TYR A 98 11.29 -9.04 -4.32
C TYR A 98 11.92 -7.89 -5.15
N ASP A 99 13.24 -7.74 -5.14
CA ASP A 99 13.95 -6.82 -6.06
C ASP A 99 13.99 -7.36 -7.51
N PHE A 100 13.69 -8.65 -7.70
CA PHE A 100 13.84 -9.37 -8.96
C PHE A 100 12.55 -10.10 -9.40
N ILE A 101 11.38 -9.49 -9.20
CA ILE A 101 10.09 -10.02 -9.67
C ILE A 101 10.12 -10.06 -11.20
N PRO A 102 10.06 -11.24 -11.86
CA PRO A 102 10.14 -11.32 -13.31
C PRO A 102 8.77 -11.04 -13.95
N TYR A 103 8.74 -10.34 -15.09
CA TYR A 103 7.53 -10.23 -15.89
C TYR A 103 7.33 -11.49 -16.74
N THR A 104 6.27 -12.24 -16.47
CA THR A 104 5.97 -13.51 -17.12
C THR A 104 4.64 -13.47 -17.89
N ARG A 105 4.40 -14.42 -18.80
CA ARG A 105 3.10 -14.55 -19.48
C ARG A 105 1.93 -14.76 -18.50
N GLN A 106 2.17 -15.44 -17.38
CA GLN A 106 1.15 -15.62 -16.34
C GLN A 106 0.83 -14.28 -15.68
N LEU A 107 1.84 -13.45 -15.40
CA LEU A 107 1.65 -12.13 -14.81
C LEU A 107 0.93 -11.19 -15.78
N ASP A 108 1.24 -11.25 -17.07
CA ASP A 108 0.52 -10.52 -18.13
C ASP A 108 -0.97 -10.91 -18.18
N ALA A 109 -1.27 -12.20 -18.08
CA ALA A 109 -2.65 -12.68 -18.04
C ALA A 109 -3.40 -12.27 -16.76
N ILE A 110 -2.72 -12.11 -15.62
CA ILE A 110 -3.28 -11.56 -14.38
C ILE A 110 -3.54 -10.06 -14.57
N ALA A 111 -2.57 -9.30 -15.09
CA ALA A 111 -2.70 -7.88 -15.34
C ALA A 111 -3.91 -7.54 -16.22
N GLY A 112 -4.12 -8.29 -17.31
CA GLY A 112 -5.28 -8.11 -18.20
C GLY A 112 -6.66 -8.36 -17.56
N LYS A 113 -6.71 -8.89 -16.34
CA LYS A 113 -7.92 -9.11 -15.54
C LYS A 113 -7.93 -8.31 -14.24
N CYS A 114 -6.90 -7.49 -14.01
CA CYS A 114 -6.74 -6.71 -12.79
C CYS A 114 -7.56 -5.42 -12.87
N THR A 115 -8.40 -5.17 -11.88
CA THR A 115 -9.20 -3.94 -11.79
C THR A 115 -8.62 -2.97 -10.76
N VAL A 116 -7.90 -3.45 -9.76
CA VAL A 116 -7.20 -2.63 -8.78
C VAL A 116 -5.80 -3.19 -8.59
N ALA A 117 -4.78 -2.36 -8.76
CA ALA A 117 -3.40 -2.70 -8.39
C ALA A 117 -2.86 -1.69 -7.40
N CYS A 118 -2.26 -2.16 -6.30
CA CYS A 118 -1.54 -1.34 -5.34
C CYS A 118 -0.05 -1.67 -5.40
N PHE A 119 0.79 -0.63 -5.45
CA PHE A 119 2.23 -0.73 -5.53
C PHE A 119 2.91 0.42 -4.78
N GLY A 120 4.16 0.24 -4.39
CA GLY A 120 4.95 1.24 -3.66
C GLY A 120 6.23 1.64 -4.38
N SER A 121 7.02 2.50 -3.73
CA SER A 121 8.33 2.97 -4.26
C SER A 121 9.45 1.94 -4.00
N MET A 122 9.47 1.30 -2.84
CA MET A 122 10.61 0.51 -2.35
C MET A 122 11.01 -0.63 -3.29
N THR A 123 10.05 -1.40 -3.79
CA THR A 123 10.33 -2.52 -4.71
C THR A 123 10.85 -2.03 -6.07
N GLN A 124 10.66 -0.75 -6.39
CA GLN A 124 11.14 -0.13 -7.63
C GLN A 124 12.60 0.30 -7.57
N ARG A 125 13.28 0.16 -6.42
CA ARG A 125 14.71 0.42 -6.27
C ARG A 125 15.57 -0.41 -7.23
N ASN A 126 15.13 -1.62 -7.56
CA ASN A 126 15.78 -2.48 -8.55
C ASN A 126 15.08 -2.39 -9.91
N PRO A 127 15.83 -2.20 -11.02
CA PRO A 127 15.27 -2.06 -12.38
C PRO A 127 14.42 -3.26 -12.83
N VAL A 128 14.70 -4.47 -12.35
CA VAL A 128 13.94 -5.68 -12.75
C VAL A 128 12.51 -5.59 -12.26
N SER A 129 12.30 -5.38 -10.96
CA SER A 129 10.96 -5.25 -10.39
C SER A 129 10.27 -3.96 -10.81
N ARG A 130 11.01 -2.83 -10.95
CA ARG A 130 10.48 -1.58 -11.51
C ARG A 130 9.86 -1.81 -12.89
N ASN A 131 10.60 -2.46 -13.80
CA ASN A 131 10.10 -2.77 -15.14
C ASN A 131 8.90 -3.72 -15.11
N THR A 132 8.88 -4.68 -14.19
CA THR A 132 7.75 -5.60 -14.03
C THR A 132 6.50 -4.87 -13.54
N ILE A 133 6.61 -4.02 -12.51
CA ILE A 133 5.50 -3.20 -12.00
C ILE A 133 4.97 -2.31 -13.13
N ARG A 134 5.84 -1.60 -13.85
CA ARG A 134 5.44 -0.74 -14.97
C ARG A 134 4.66 -1.51 -16.03
N LYS A 135 5.21 -2.63 -16.53
CA LYS A 135 4.54 -3.47 -17.54
C LYS A 135 3.21 -4.02 -17.05
N PHE A 136 3.13 -4.41 -15.78
CA PHE A 136 1.88 -4.87 -15.17
C PHE A 136 0.81 -3.79 -15.21
N LEU A 137 1.13 -2.58 -14.79
CA LEU A 137 0.21 -1.44 -14.78
C LEU A 137 -0.19 -1.00 -16.19
N GLU A 138 0.71 -1.08 -17.16
CA GLU A 138 0.44 -0.78 -18.57
C GLU A 138 -0.50 -1.84 -19.20
N ALA A 139 -0.37 -3.11 -18.82
CA ALA A 139 -1.19 -4.22 -19.32
C ALA A 139 -2.59 -4.30 -18.67
N MET A 140 -2.84 -3.56 -17.59
CA MET A 140 -4.19 -3.48 -17.00
C MET A 140 -5.20 -2.87 -17.96
N PRO A 141 -6.50 -3.25 -17.86
CA PRO A 141 -7.56 -2.63 -18.66
C PRO A 141 -7.57 -1.10 -18.50
N GLN A 142 -7.74 -0.38 -19.60
CA GLN A 142 -7.82 1.08 -19.59
C GLN A 142 -9.30 1.49 -19.56
N THR A 143 -9.91 1.45 -18.37
CA THR A 143 -11.32 1.79 -18.16
C THR A 143 -11.47 2.75 -16.98
N ASP A 144 -12.63 3.41 -16.85
CA ASP A 144 -12.94 4.28 -15.71
C ASP A 144 -13.00 3.52 -14.38
N TYR A 145 -13.17 2.19 -14.43
CA TYR A 145 -13.24 1.30 -13.27
C TYR A 145 -11.91 0.65 -12.93
N THR A 146 -10.83 1.04 -13.60
CA THR A 146 -9.48 0.56 -13.30
C THR A 146 -8.80 1.53 -12.35
N TRP A 147 -8.27 0.97 -11.25
CA TRP A 147 -7.64 1.72 -10.17
C TRP A 147 -6.18 1.29 -10.03
N LYS A 148 -5.29 2.23 -10.21
CA LYS A 148 -3.84 2.05 -10.03
C LYS A 148 -3.42 2.89 -8.83
N VAL A 149 -3.22 2.22 -7.71
CA VAL A 149 -2.97 2.83 -6.40
C VAL A 149 -1.47 2.87 -6.15
N PHE A 150 -0.92 4.07 -6.09
CA PHE A 150 0.45 4.30 -5.67
C PHE A 150 0.45 4.73 -4.19
N ASP A 151 0.82 3.81 -3.31
CA ASP A 151 1.17 4.12 -1.92
C ASP A 151 2.67 4.39 -1.89
N ILE A 152 3.06 5.66 -1.77
CA ILE A 152 4.45 6.07 -1.98
C ILE A 152 5.42 5.37 -1.05
N ASN A 153 5.09 5.28 0.23
CA ASN A 153 5.75 4.50 1.27
C ASN A 153 7.29 4.60 1.21
N LEU A 154 7.80 5.83 1.37
CA LEU A 154 9.23 6.14 1.27
C LEU A 154 10.02 5.39 2.36
N ARG A 155 11.13 4.75 1.97
CA ARG A 155 12.01 4.03 2.88
C ARG A 155 13.46 4.40 2.62
N GLN A 156 14.14 4.89 3.65
CA GLN A 156 15.58 5.20 3.62
C GLN A 156 15.95 6.04 2.39
N HIS A 157 16.81 5.49 1.51
CA HIS A 157 17.29 6.11 0.25
C HIS A 157 16.80 5.37 -0.99
N PHE A 158 15.82 4.47 -0.86
CA PHE A 158 15.36 3.59 -1.94
C PHE A 158 14.33 4.25 -2.88
N TYR A 159 14.40 5.56 -3.03
CA TYR A 159 13.55 6.33 -3.92
C TYR A 159 14.34 7.48 -4.54
N ASP A 160 13.88 7.92 -5.68
CA ASP A 160 14.34 9.12 -6.35
C ASP A 160 13.20 9.81 -7.10
N LYS A 161 13.46 11.01 -7.61
CA LYS A 161 12.46 11.81 -8.33
C LYS A 161 11.91 11.09 -9.58
N GLU A 162 12.74 10.29 -10.26
CA GLU A 162 12.35 9.58 -11.48
C GLU A 162 11.36 8.45 -11.14
N ILE A 163 11.66 7.63 -10.13
CA ILE A 163 10.76 6.56 -9.64
C ILE A 163 9.40 7.13 -9.26
N ILE A 164 9.39 8.24 -8.50
CA ILE A 164 8.13 8.84 -8.04
C ILE A 164 7.38 9.45 -9.22
N ALA A 165 8.04 10.17 -10.12
CA ALA A 165 7.41 10.77 -11.30
C ALA A 165 6.84 9.72 -12.26
N GLU A 166 7.55 8.62 -12.51
CA GLU A 166 7.03 7.51 -13.31
C GLU A 166 5.80 6.86 -12.65
N SER A 167 5.85 6.64 -11.34
CA SER A 167 4.73 6.06 -10.58
C SER A 167 3.49 6.95 -10.61
N LEU A 168 3.66 8.27 -10.47
CA LEU A 168 2.58 9.25 -10.56
C LEU A 168 1.95 9.30 -11.96
N ARG A 169 2.73 9.13 -13.04
CA ARG A 169 2.18 9.04 -14.41
C ARG A 169 1.36 7.77 -14.64
N LEU A 170 1.67 6.70 -13.92
CA LEU A 170 1.02 5.40 -14.08
C LEU A 170 -0.21 5.22 -13.19
N CYS A 171 -0.26 5.91 -12.03
CA CYS A 171 -1.36 5.78 -11.08
C CYS A 171 -2.52 6.74 -11.37
N ASN A 172 -3.66 6.47 -10.73
CA ASN A 172 -4.80 7.39 -10.64
C ASN A 172 -5.31 7.57 -9.21
N VAL A 173 -4.70 6.84 -8.25
CA VAL A 173 -4.87 7.03 -6.82
C VAL A 173 -3.49 7.15 -6.21
N PHE A 174 -3.24 8.25 -5.50
CA PHE A 174 -1.98 8.51 -4.83
C PHE A 174 -2.21 8.63 -3.33
N LYS A 175 -1.51 7.82 -2.55
CA LYS A 175 -1.54 7.89 -1.09
C LYS A 175 -0.16 8.27 -0.57
N ILE A 176 -0.15 9.19 0.37
CA ILE A 176 1.04 9.78 0.97
C ILE A 176 0.74 10.18 2.42
N ASN A 177 1.73 10.12 3.31
CA ASN A 177 1.60 10.71 4.64
C ASN A 177 2.22 12.11 4.69
N ASP A 178 2.03 12.82 5.81
CA ASP A 178 2.49 14.21 5.98
C ASP A 178 4.02 14.36 5.96
N GLU A 179 4.78 13.41 6.50
CA GLU A 179 6.25 13.43 6.46
C GLU A 179 6.77 13.21 5.04
N GLU A 180 6.22 12.22 4.33
CA GLU A 180 6.53 11.94 2.92
C GLU A 180 6.13 13.11 2.02
N PHE A 181 5.04 13.80 2.37
CA PHE A 181 4.52 14.93 1.61
C PHE A 181 5.51 16.10 1.56
N GLU A 182 6.17 16.41 2.68
CA GLU A 182 7.22 17.43 2.69
C GLU A 182 8.39 17.04 1.78
N THR A 183 8.80 15.76 1.78
CA THR A 183 9.83 15.25 0.87
C THR A 183 9.43 15.43 -0.60
N VAL A 184 8.18 15.15 -0.93
CA VAL A 184 7.64 15.31 -2.29
C VAL A 184 7.55 16.79 -2.68
N LYS A 185 7.13 17.67 -1.75
CA LYS A 185 7.10 19.13 -1.98
C LYS A 185 8.48 19.66 -2.36
N GLU A 186 9.50 19.31 -1.58
CA GLU A 186 10.89 19.70 -1.87
C GLU A 186 11.36 19.14 -3.22
N MET A 187 11.12 17.83 -3.46
CA MET A 187 11.59 17.15 -4.66
C MET A 187 10.99 17.72 -5.96
N PHE A 188 9.73 18.16 -5.93
CA PHE A 188 9.01 18.64 -7.12
C PHE A 188 8.90 20.16 -7.21
N GLY A 189 9.43 20.91 -6.24
CA GLY A 189 9.43 22.36 -6.24
C GLY A 189 8.05 22.96 -5.93
N TYR A 190 7.37 22.39 -4.93
CA TYR A 190 6.09 22.88 -4.42
C TYR A 190 6.23 23.67 -3.11
N GLU A 191 7.44 24.11 -2.77
CA GLU A 191 7.70 24.87 -1.55
C GLU A 191 6.95 26.20 -1.59
N GLY A 192 6.50 26.63 -0.41
CA GLY A 192 5.73 27.88 -0.24
C GLY A 192 4.24 27.75 -0.49
N GLU A 193 3.77 26.61 -1.01
CA GLU A 193 2.34 26.32 -1.13
C GLU A 193 1.80 25.68 0.16
N SER A 194 0.53 25.94 0.50
CA SER A 194 -0.17 25.20 1.55
C SER A 194 -0.39 23.74 1.15
N TYR A 195 -0.64 22.87 2.12
CA TYR A 195 -0.95 21.45 1.83
C TYR A 195 -2.11 21.30 0.84
N GLN A 196 -3.16 22.08 1.02
CA GLN A 196 -4.33 22.03 0.16
C GLN A 196 -4.02 22.46 -1.28
N GLU A 197 -3.26 23.55 -1.47
CA GLU A 197 -2.83 24.02 -2.79
C GLU A 197 -1.95 22.99 -3.48
N THR A 198 -0.96 22.44 -2.76
CA THR A 198 -0.07 21.39 -3.28
C THR A 198 -0.85 20.12 -3.68
N CYS A 199 -1.79 19.66 -2.83
CA CYS A 199 -2.61 18.49 -3.15
C CYS A 199 -3.43 18.71 -4.43
N ARG A 200 -4.06 19.87 -4.60
CA ARG A 200 -4.82 20.21 -5.81
C ARG A 200 -3.93 20.31 -7.05
N ARG A 201 -2.72 20.85 -6.89
CA ARG A 201 -1.73 20.93 -7.96
C ARG A 201 -1.29 19.54 -8.39
N ILE A 202 -0.94 18.65 -7.46
CA ILE A 202 -0.56 17.25 -7.75
C ILE A 202 -1.69 16.52 -8.49
N ILE A 203 -2.95 16.66 -8.03
CA ILE A 203 -4.09 16.06 -8.71
C ILE A 203 -4.19 16.52 -10.16
N SER A 204 -4.07 17.83 -10.39
CA SER A 204 -4.18 18.42 -11.73
C SER A 204 -2.99 18.04 -12.64
N GLU A 205 -1.76 18.11 -12.10
CA GLU A 205 -0.53 17.86 -12.85
C GLU A 205 -0.41 16.41 -13.29
N TRP A 206 -0.82 15.47 -12.41
CA TRP A 206 -0.70 14.03 -12.65
C TRP A 206 -2.02 13.35 -13.03
N ASN A 207 -3.10 14.12 -13.23
CA ASN A 207 -4.42 13.61 -13.61
C ASN A 207 -4.95 12.51 -12.67
N LEU A 208 -4.84 12.74 -11.37
CA LEU A 208 -5.28 11.78 -10.36
C LEU A 208 -6.79 11.86 -10.12
N LYS A 209 -7.42 10.71 -9.85
CA LYS A 209 -8.81 10.63 -9.36
C LYS A 209 -8.88 10.90 -7.85
N PHE A 210 -7.91 10.37 -7.08
CA PHE A 210 -7.80 10.57 -5.65
C PHE A 210 -6.36 10.87 -5.24
N LEU A 211 -6.20 11.83 -4.33
CA LEU A 211 -5.02 11.99 -3.49
C LEU A 211 -5.45 11.80 -2.03
N ILE A 212 -4.80 10.88 -1.34
CA ILE A 212 -5.05 10.53 0.05
C ILE A 212 -3.85 10.99 0.86
N LEU A 213 -4.06 11.96 1.76
CA LEU A 213 -3.06 12.47 2.69
C LEU A 213 -3.41 12.04 4.10
N THR A 214 -2.57 11.22 4.72
CA THR A 214 -2.71 10.82 6.12
C THR A 214 -1.75 11.61 7.01
N CYS A 215 -2.24 12.15 8.13
CA CYS A 215 -1.49 13.04 9.03
C CYS A 215 -1.42 12.48 10.45
N GLY A 216 -1.29 11.16 10.60
CA GLY A 216 -1.21 10.49 11.89
C GLY A 216 -2.36 10.87 12.81
N THR A 217 -2.06 11.42 13.98
CA THR A 217 -3.06 11.87 14.97
C THR A 217 -3.83 13.13 14.55
N ASN A 218 -3.36 13.84 13.51
CA ASN A 218 -3.96 15.07 13.02
C ASN A 218 -5.06 14.84 11.97
N GLY A 219 -5.46 13.60 11.75
CA GLY A 219 -6.52 13.26 10.81
C GLY A 219 -6.02 12.81 9.45
N SER A 220 -6.91 12.83 8.49
CA SER A 220 -6.61 12.50 7.10
C SER A 220 -7.50 13.28 6.14
N TYR A 221 -7.00 13.44 4.93
CA TYR A 221 -7.69 14.15 3.86
C TYR A 221 -7.77 13.26 2.62
N ILE A 222 -8.89 13.34 1.92
CA ILE A 222 -9.05 12.78 0.58
C ILE A 222 -9.46 13.89 -0.35
N TYR A 223 -8.63 14.12 -1.36
CA TYR A 223 -8.85 15.13 -2.37
C TYR A 223 -9.20 14.50 -3.70
N THR A 224 -10.13 15.13 -4.41
CA THR A 224 -10.38 14.94 -5.85
C THR A 224 -10.22 16.27 -6.58
N SER A 225 -10.50 16.31 -7.89
CA SER A 225 -10.52 17.56 -8.64
C SER A 225 -11.61 18.54 -8.16
N THR A 226 -12.67 18.06 -7.49
CA THR A 226 -13.86 18.84 -7.12
C THR A 226 -14.25 18.76 -5.66
N GLU A 227 -13.82 17.72 -4.94
CA GLU A 227 -14.25 17.44 -3.56
C GLU A 227 -13.04 17.28 -2.64
N GLU A 228 -13.30 17.57 -1.36
CA GLU A 228 -12.37 17.35 -0.26
C GLU A 228 -13.14 16.70 0.89
N SER A 229 -12.56 15.66 1.49
CA SER A 229 -13.08 15.03 2.69
C SER A 229 -12.01 15.04 3.78
N PHE A 230 -12.33 15.57 4.94
CA PHE A 230 -11.50 15.52 6.14
C PHE A 230 -12.14 14.62 7.21
N MET A 231 -11.33 13.82 7.88
CA MET A 231 -11.74 13.03 9.03
C MET A 231 -10.67 13.12 10.12
N GLU A 232 -11.12 13.34 11.35
CA GLU A 232 -10.27 13.27 12.53
C GLU A 232 -9.82 11.83 12.80
N THR A 233 -8.62 11.67 13.34
CA THR A 233 -8.15 10.34 13.78
C THR A 233 -8.76 10.00 15.14
N PRO A 234 -9.45 8.86 15.29
CA PRO A 234 -9.94 8.41 16.59
C PRO A 234 -8.80 8.17 17.59
N GLN A 235 -9.01 8.54 18.82
CA GLN A 235 -8.08 8.20 19.90
C GLN A 235 -8.25 6.74 20.27
N VAL A 236 -7.16 5.99 20.22
CA VAL A 236 -7.12 4.56 20.57
C VAL A 236 -5.84 4.24 21.36
N ASP A 237 -5.87 3.16 22.13
CA ASP A 237 -4.66 2.63 22.76
C ASP A 237 -3.80 1.93 21.71
N VAL A 238 -2.73 2.59 21.29
CA VAL A 238 -1.87 2.12 20.20
C VAL A 238 -0.97 0.97 20.69
N ALA A 239 -1.12 -0.20 20.05
CA ALA A 239 -0.23 -1.35 20.25
C ALA A 239 0.87 -1.41 19.18
N ASP A 240 0.54 -1.10 17.92
CA ASP A 240 1.44 -1.11 16.77
C ASP A 240 0.87 -0.17 15.68
N THR A 241 1.70 0.42 14.85
CA THR A 241 1.25 1.26 13.71
C THR A 241 1.47 0.58 12.37
N VAL A 242 2.08 -0.60 12.36
CA VAL A 242 2.34 -1.38 11.14
C VAL A 242 1.02 -1.77 10.47
N GLY A 243 0.92 -1.53 9.16
CA GLY A 243 -0.28 -1.85 8.38
C GLY A 243 -1.43 -0.84 8.50
N ALA A 244 -1.32 0.22 9.33
CA ALA A 244 -2.35 1.25 9.45
C ALA A 244 -2.62 1.95 8.11
N GLY A 245 -1.59 2.38 7.39
CA GLY A 245 -1.70 2.99 6.06
C GLY A 245 -2.25 2.01 5.02
N ASP A 246 -1.77 0.76 5.05
CA ASP A 246 -2.18 -0.28 4.11
C ASP A 246 -3.66 -0.66 4.29
N SER A 247 -4.10 -0.76 5.55
CA SER A 247 -5.51 -1.02 5.89
C SER A 247 -6.40 0.17 5.54
N PHE A 248 -5.92 1.39 5.72
CA PHE A 248 -6.64 2.61 5.33
C PHE A 248 -6.94 2.59 3.84
N ILE A 249 -5.90 2.45 2.98
CA ILE A 249 -6.10 2.50 1.54
C ILE A 249 -6.90 1.30 1.02
N ALA A 250 -6.69 0.10 1.57
CA ALA A 250 -7.49 -1.07 1.20
C ALA A 250 -8.97 -0.87 1.55
N THR A 251 -9.27 -0.36 2.75
CA THR A 251 -10.64 -0.08 3.17
C THR A 251 -11.30 0.98 2.33
N PHE A 252 -10.60 2.10 2.06
CA PHE A 252 -11.10 3.15 1.19
C PHE A 252 -11.45 2.60 -0.19
N MET A 253 -10.54 1.89 -0.83
CA MET A 253 -10.76 1.28 -2.15
C MET A 253 -11.89 0.25 -2.13
N ALA A 254 -11.97 -0.59 -1.10
CA ALA A 254 -13.04 -1.58 -0.97
C ALA A 254 -14.44 -0.94 -0.95
N HIS A 255 -14.58 0.21 -0.28
CA HIS A 255 -15.86 0.93 -0.18
C HIS A 255 -16.16 1.74 -1.44
N ILE A 256 -15.17 2.36 -2.08
CA ILE A 256 -15.34 3.00 -3.40
C ILE A 256 -15.82 1.98 -4.44
N LEU A 257 -15.27 0.78 -4.47
CA LEU A 257 -15.70 -0.29 -5.36
C LEU A 257 -17.12 -0.78 -5.08
N LYS A 258 -17.62 -0.65 -3.85
CA LYS A 258 -19.02 -0.93 -3.46
C LYS A 258 -19.97 0.22 -3.76
N GLY A 259 -19.48 1.35 -4.29
CA GLY A 259 -20.30 2.52 -4.65
C GLY A 259 -20.63 3.45 -3.47
N TYR A 260 -19.89 3.38 -2.37
CA TYR A 260 -20.04 4.35 -1.28
C TYR A 260 -19.53 5.72 -1.71
N SER A 261 -20.07 6.77 -1.10
CA SER A 261 -19.54 8.14 -1.29
C SER A 261 -18.12 8.25 -0.71
N ILE A 262 -17.35 9.25 -1.16
CA ILE A 262 -16.00 9.53 -0.67
C ILE A 262 -15.98 9.67 0.86
N SER A 263 -16.90 10.45 1.41
CA SER A 263 -17.00 10.66 2.85
C SER A 263 -17.31 9.38 3.63
N GLN A 264 -18.17 8.50 3.10
CA GLN A 264 -18.48 7.21 3.72
C GLN A 264 -17.29 6.26 3.67
N ALA A 265 -16.63 6.13 2.50
CA ALA A 265 -15.44 5.31 2.33
C ALA A 265 -14.28 5.81 3.20
N HIS A 266 -14.10 7.13 3.31
CA HIS A 266 -13.09 7.76 4.16
C HIS A 266 -13.32 7.44 5.64
N ARG A 267 -14.55 7.59 6.13
CA ARG A 267 -14.92 7.27 7.52
C ARG A 267 -14.59 5.81 7.87
N GLN A 268 -14.91 4.87 6.99
CA GLN A 268 -14.59 3.46 7.18
C GLN A 268 -13.08 3.22 7.20
N ALA A 269 -12.33 3.87 6.29
CA ALA A 269 -10.88 3.77 6.24
C ALA A 269 -10.22 4.24 7.55
N VAL A 270 -10.68 5.36 8.11
CA VAL A 270 -10.20 5.89 9.39
C VAL A 270 -10.50 4.92 10.53
N GLN A 271 -11.72 4.38 10.61
CA GLN A 271 -12.11 3.44 11.67
C GLN A 271 -11.31 2.13 11.62
N VAL A 272 -11.12 1.57 10.43
CA VAL A 272 -10.34 0.34 10.25
C VAL A 272 -8.86 0.57 10.57
N SER A 273 -8.28 1.67 10.10
CA SER A 273 -6.89 2.02 10.39
C SER A 273 -6.67 2.20 11.90
N ALA A 274 -7.58 2.89 12.59
CA ALA A 274 -7.52 3.03 14.06
C ALA A 274 -7.64 1.69 14.77
N TYR A 275 -8.54 0.79 14.32
CA TYR A 275 -8.64 -0.56 14.85
C TYR A 275 -7.33 -1.34 14.65
N VAL A 276 -6.72 -1.28 13.48
CA VAL A 276 -5.44 -1.95 13.20
C VAL A 276 -4.35 -1.46 14.15
N CYS A 277 -4.31 -0.18 14.47
CA CYS A 277 -3.36 0.37 15.44
C CYS A 277 -3.51 -0.22 16.86
N THR A 278 -4.65 -0.81 17.22
CA THR A 278 -4.85 -1.51 18.52
C THR A 278 -4.35 -2.96 18.51
N ARG A 279 -3.78 -3.44 17.40
CA ARG A 279 -3.34 -4.83 17.21
C ARG A 279 -1.85 -4.88 16.89
N LEU A 280 -1.26 -6.06 17.03
CA LEU A 280 0.14 -6.29 16.69
C LEU A 280 0.26 -6.83 15.27
N GLY A 281 1.13 -6.22 14.45
CA GLY A 281 1.46 -6.65 13.09
C GLY A 281 0.52 -6.14 12.00
N GLY A 282 0.99 -6.22 10.74
CA GLY A 282 0.37 -5.56 9.59
C GLY A 282 -0.86 -6.26 9.02
N MET A 283 -1.16 -7.51 9.38
CA MET A 283 -2.27 -8.31 8.83
C MET A 283 -3.25 -8.75 9.94
N CYS A 284 -4.10 -7.83 10.39
CA CYS A 284 -5.07 -8.05 11.46
C CYS A 284 -6.39 -8.61 10.93
N GLU A 285 -6.98 -9.56 11.65
CA GLU A 285 -8.28 -10.13 11.34
C GLU A 285 -9.44 -9.27 11.87
N GLY A 286 -10.65 -9.52 11.35
CA GLY A 286 -11.89 -8.95 11.87
C GLY A 286 -12.21 -7.53 11.41
N VAL A 287 -11.44 -6.96 10.50
CA VAL A 287 -11.70 -5.59 9.98
C VAL A 287 -13.03 -5.49 9.23
N ASN A 288 -13.48 -6.58 8.62
CA ASN A 288 -14.75 -6.65 7.89
C ASN A 288 -15.97 -6.75 8.80
N THR A 289 -15.79 -6.97 10.11
CA THR A 289 -16.87 -7.05 11.11
C THR A 289 -17.11 -5.72 11.82
N LEU A 290 -16.26 -4.72 11.57
CA LEU A 290 -16.46 -3.40 12.15
C LEU A 290 -17.76 -2.78 11.59
N PRO A 291 -18.57 -2.14 12.43
CA PRO A 291 -19.87 -1.63 12.02
C PRO A 291 -19.67 -0.56 10.92
N CYS A 292 -20.26 -0.80 9.74
CA CYS A 292 -20.52 0.26 8.81
C CYS A 292 -21.62 1.13 9.44
N HIS A 293 -21.28 2.30 9.95
CA HIS A 293 -22.30 3.24 10.39
C HIS A 293 -23.18 3.60 9.18
N PRO A 294 -24.49 3.32 9.23
CA PRO A 294 -25.41 3.77 8.18
C PRO A 294 -25.33 5.30 8.13
N SER A 295 -25.34 5.82 6.93
CA SER A 295 -25.41 7.26 6.67
C SER A 295 -26.53 7.89 7.49
N GLU A 296 -26.24 8.97 8.21
CA GLU A 296 -27.29 9.94 8.50
C GLU A 296 -27.85 10.42 7.16
N PRO A 297 -29.17 10.44 6.97
CA PRO A 297 -29.77 10.93 5.73
C PRO A 297 -29.30 12.38 5.52
N ILE A 298 -28.91 12.70 4.30
CA ILE A 298 -28.65 14.06 3.86
C ILE A 298 -29.96 14.82 4.07
N SER A 299 -29.99 15.71 5.05
CA SER A 299 -31.08 16.66 5.29
C SER A 299 -30.98 17.82 4.31
#